data_8502f664c5305e6e44961e061f8f5d64
#
_entry.id   8502f664c5305e6e44961e061f8f5d64
#
_cell.length_a   1.000
_cell.length_b   1.000
_cell.length_c   1.000
_cell.angle_alpha   90.00
_cell.angle_beta   90.00
_cell.angle_gamma   90.00
#
_symmetry.space_group_name_H-M   'P 1'
#
loop_
_entity.id
_entity.type
_entity.pdbx_description
1 polymer ?
#
loop_
_entity_poly.entity_id
_entity_poly.type
_entity_poly.pdbx_seq_one_letter_code
_entity_poly.pdbx_strand_id
1 'polypeptide(L)'
;MKKHSRLALLSLTALLLLCNSVQADTSNDDDPALISIDVQNGDFSSESIIFAGIIEDDHQPEEVFWRVSKDGAEFDGGDLLNSLTQITSTSNREQWSWSFELTFSATGECACYVSVHSIDDGSVEVVETRVVFMVDENSTGLIGFLLDSDQSGDLIDSSIAISGWLGTYPSGQVNLEISGSLAQGLIQSTNTPQSSVCDGVSITDEVYEFPSGNFQLDWDISTKLDGWLELILIGCPSTSTNLEGAIYEFSFRVNNQPPSIKVSGIDYAIEDDVWHTFDASLTEDPYWGRTEMYYVWTLRRHSHSGNLPIDVQMGEDLNTYSISGAQSGNFTLSLTVYDKGGLSSEQVVNLDIKNFVPIATLIIDGETVADGEEVRVSNPSNIQLDATESSDTANDASSLRCIWLLDNSPLYEGCDRSYAWTEVEDYRSLLTLEVIDDDGEFATISVILIHPDEVKPFPVALIAFAISALFLTYALVNRFRMSNEKSIPKWKS
;
A
#
# COMPACT_ATOMS: atom_id res chain seq x y z
N MET A 1 33.17 14.33 28.47
CA MET A 1 32.60 13.82 27.22
C MET A 1 33.42 12.69 26.55
N LYS A 2 34.48 12.10 27.11
CA LYS A 2 35.27 11.00 26.51
C LYS A 2 34.98 9.59 27.05
N LYS A 3 34.11 9.44 28.06
CA LYS A 3 33.85 8.14 28.71
C LYS A 3 32.60 7.41 28.13
N HIS A 4 31.65 8.14 27.55
CA HIS A 4 30.42 7.54 26.97
C HIS A 4 30.61 6.99 25.54
N SER A 5 31.60 7.50 24.79
CA SER A 5 31.89 7.03 23.43
C SER A 5 32.56 5.65 23.40
N ARG A 6 33.30 5.28 24.45
CA ARG A 6 33.94 3.93 24.54
C ARG A 6 32.98 2.84 24.95
N LEU A 7 31.93 3.16 25.71
CA LEU A 7 30.88 2.19 26.09
C LEU A 7 29.97 1.88 24.89
N ALA A 8 29.63 2.88 24.09
CA ALA A 8 28.82 2.67 22.87
C ALA A 8 29.56 1.87 21.80
N LEU A 9 30.89 2.06 21.68
CA LEU A 9 31.70 1.28 20.74
C LEU A 9 31.88 -0.20 21.17
N LEU A 10 31.98 -0.46 22.48
CA LEU A 10 32.07 -1.80 23.04
C LEU A 10 30.72 -2.56 22.97
N SER A 11 29.59 -1.88 23.05
CA SER A 11 28.28 -2.48 22.87
C SER A 11 27.99 -2.79 21.38
N LEU A 12 28.48 -1.97 20.45
CA LEU A 12 28.33 -2.22 19.02
C LEU A 12 29.21 -3.38 18.53
N THR A 13 30.44 -3.52 19.06
CA THR A 13 31.31 -4.66 18.77
C THR A 13 30.83 -5.95 19.42
N ALA A 14 30.20 -5.90 20.60
CA ALA A 14 29.56 -7.08 21.19
C ALA A 14 28.30 -7.51 20.43
N LEU A 15 27.52 -6.57 19.85
CA LEU A 15 26.38 -6.88 19.00
C LEU A 15 26.82 -7.48 17.65
N LEU A 16 27.94 -7.02 17.08
CA LEU A 16 28.51 -7.57 15.84
C LEU A 16 29.16 -8.96 16.06
N LEU A 17 29.58 -9.28 17.29
CA LEU A 17 30.11 -10.61 17.62
C LEU A 17 28.99 -11.61 17.97
N LEU A 18 27.76 -11.16 18.23
CA LEU A 18 26.59 -12.02 18.43
C LEU A 18 25.86 -12.35 17.11
N CYS A 19 26.22 -11.70 15.99
CA CYS A 19 25.72 -12.04 14.67
C CYS A 19 26.57 -13.10 13.94
N ASN A 20 27.54 -13.72 14.60
CA ASN A 20 28.34 -14.82 14.02
C ASN A 20 28.03 -16.11 14.75
N SER A 21 27.05 -16.79 14.25
CA SER A 21 26.94 -18.23 14.05
C SER A 21 25.48 -18.58 13.75
N VAL A 22 24.99 -18.19 12.59
CA VAL A 22 24.24 -19.15 11.83
C VAL A 22 25.31 -20.15 11.39
N GLN A 23 25.58 -21.17 12.18
CA GLN A 23 26.12 -22.41 11.63
C GLN A 23 25.03 -22.83 10.63
N ALA A 24 25.35 -22.75 9.35
CA ALA A 24 24.64 -23.54 8.36
C ALA A 24 24.63 -24.97 8.92
N ASP A 25 23.48 -25.55 9.05
CA ASP A 25 23.33 -26.95 9.40
C ASP A 25 23.93 -27.72 8.20
N THR A 26 25.17 -28.16 8.35
CA THR A 26 25.90 -28.85 7.29
C THR A 26 25.44 -30.30 7.13
N SER A 27 24.23 -30.63 7.64
CA SER A 27 23.67 -31.98 7.62
C SER A 27 22.53 -32.16 6.61
N ASN A 28 22.05 -31.08 5.95
CA ASN A 28 21.07 -31.17 4.90
C ASN A 28 21.70 -30.61 3.62
N ASP A 29 21.66 -31.40 2.56
CA ASP A 29 21.89 -30.97 1.20
C ASP A 29 20.78 -29.99 0.79
N ASP A 30 21.12 -28.72 0.60
CA ASP A 30 20.19 -27.65 0.26
C ASP A 30 20.59 -26.90 -1.03
N ASP A 31 21.74 -27.27 -1.63
CA ASP A 31 22.22 -26.71 -2.89
C ASP A 31 21.88 -27.64 -4.07
N PRO A 32 21.06 -27.22 -5.06
CA PRO A 32 20.73 -28.05 -6.20
C PRO A 32 21.96 -28.43 -7.03
N ALA A 33 21.99 -29.64 -7.57
CA ALA A 33 23.05 -30.12 -8.45
C ALA A 33 23.19 -29.23 -9.71
N LEU A 34 24.37 -29.14 -10.28
CA LEU A 34 24.61 -28.56 -11.58
C LEU A 34 25.02 -29.66 -12.57
N ILE A 35 24.23 -29.82 -13.62
CA ILE A 35 24.49 -30.82 -14.67
C ILE A 35 25.04 -30.12 -15.91
N SER A 36 26.17 -30.63 -16.43
CA SER A 36 26.70 -30.24 -17.73
C SER A 36 26.68 -31.41 -18.69
N ILE A 37 26.35 -31.13 -19.95
CA ILE A 37 26.32 -32.13 -21.05
C ILE A 37 27.21 -31.59 -22.17
N ASP A 38 28.17 -32.38 -22.63
CA ASP A 38 29.13 -31.99 -23.67
C ASP A 38 28.52 -31.92 -25.08
N VAL A 39 27.48 -32.72 -25.33
CA VAL A 39 26.75 -32.71 -26.60
C VAL A 39 25.94 -31.45 -26.77
N GLN A 40 25.93 -30.88 -27.95
CA GLN A 40 25.20 -29.66 -28.27
C GLN A 40 23.82 -29.97 -28.86
N ASN A 41 22.87 -29.07 -28.67
CA ASN A 41 21.60 -29.14 -29.33
C ASN A 41 21.77 -29.09 -30.85
N GLY A 42 21.16 -30.02 -31.57
CA GLY A 42 21.25 -30.14 -33.01
C GLY A 42 22.39 -31.05 -33.54
N ASP A 43 23.22 -31.60 -32.65
CA ASP A 43 24.17 -32.65 -33.03
C ASP A 43 23.46 -33.85 -33.67
N PHE A 44 24.06 -34.51 -34.63
CA PHE A 44 23.41 -35.59 -35.33
C PHE A 44 24.39 -36.74 -35.59
N SER A 45 23.85 -37.96 -35.72
CA SER A 45 24.59 -39.16 -36.09
C SER A 45 23.69 -40.18 -36.77
N SER A 46 24.29 -41.02 -37.67
CA SER A 46 23.64 -42.18 -38.26
C SER A 46 24.02 -43.50 -37.57
N GLU A 47 24.94 -43.44 -36.59
CA GLU A 47 25.40 -44.64 -35.87
C GLU A 47 25.16 -44.51 -34.38
N SER A 48 25.90 -43.66 -33.72
CA SER A 48 25.78 -43.39 -32.30
C SER A 48 26.23 -42.00 -31.90
N ILE A 49 25.77 -41.50 -30.74
CA ILE A 49 26.22 -40.30 -30.05
C ILE A 49 26.64 -40.68 -28.65
N ILE A 50 27.86 -40.29 -28.25
CA ILE A 50 28.30 -40.46 -26.85
C ILE A 50 27.93 -39.21 -26.08
N PHE A 51 27.07 -39.37 -25.12
CA PHE A 51 26.78 -38.35 -24.12
C PHE A 51 27.78 -38.48 -22.99
N ALA A 52 28.37 -37.37 -22.61
CA ALA A 52 29.27 -37.24 -21.46
C ALA A 52 29.08 -35.89 -20.81
N GLY A 53 29.48 -35.78 -19.53
CA GLY A 53 29.37 -34.55 -18.80
C GLY A 53 29.82 -34.67 -17.36
N ILE A 54 29.46 -33.65 -16.60
CA ILE A 54 29.80 -33.53 -15.17
C ILE A 54 28.54 -33.20 -14.40
N ILE A 55 28.41 -33.83 -13.23
CA ILE A 55 27.48 -33.39 -12.18
C ILE A 55 28.35 -32.78 -11.08
N GLU A 56 27.99 -31.59 -10.64
CA GLU A 56 28.61 -30.87 -9.53
C GLU A 56 27.56 -30.64 -8.44
N ASP A 57 27.87 -31.08 -7.22
CA ASP A 57 27.00 -30.98 -6.09
C ASP A 57 27.80 -30.84 -4.78
N ASP A 58 27.19 -30.49 -3.65
CA ASP A 58 27.87 -30.47 -2.35
C ASP A 58 27.95 -31.89 -1.74
N HIS A 59 27.09 -32.81 -2.13
CA HIS A 59 27.12 -34.25 -1.78
C HIS A 59 26.91 -35.13 -2.99
N GLN A 60 27.21 -36.41 -2.85
CA GLN A 60 26.93 -37.38 -3.93
C GLN A 60 25.41 -37.53 -4.07
N PRO A 61 24.85 -37.34 -5.29
CA PRO A 61 23.42 -37.51 -5.53
C PRO A 61 22.92 -38.91 -5.14
N GLU A 62 21.65 -38.98 -4.69
CA GLU A 62 21.02 -40.28 -4.37
C GLU A 62 20.64 -41.05 -5.64
N GLU A 63 20.15 -40.34 -6.66
CA GLU A 63 19.82 -40.91 -7.97
C GLU A 63 20.42 -40.09 -9.09
N VAL A 64 20.97 -40.78 -10.10
CA VAL A 64 21.40 -40.19 -11.38
C VAL A 64 21.01 -41.12 -12.49
N PHE A 65 20.21 -40.65 -13.45
CA PHE A 65 19.75 -41.44 -14.56
C PHE A 65 19.57 -40.56 -15.80
N TRP A 66 19.49 -41.22 -16.97
CA TRP A 66 19.17 -40.55 -18.22
C TRP A 66 17.91 -41.13 -18.82
N ARG A 67 17.21 -40.33 -19.62
CA ARG A 67 16.02 -40.73 -20.37
C ARG A 67 16.07 -40.20 -21.79
N VAL A 68 15.42 -40.88 -22.69
CA VAL A 68 15.23 -40.44 -24.08
C VAL A 68 13.75 -40.43 -24.39
N SER A 69 13.31 -39.29 -24.90
CA SER A 69 11.93 -39.16 -25.36
C SER A 69 11.85 -38.72 -26.83
N LYS A 70 10.76 -39.07 -27.47
CA LYS A 70 10.37 -38.67 -28.81
C LYS A 70 8.88 -38.42 -28.82
N ASP A 71 8.43 -37.34 -29.45
CA ASP A 71 7.01 -37.00 -29.59
C ASP A 71 6.27 -36.95 -28.22
N GLY A 72 6.95 -36.46 -27.19
CA GLY A 72 6.43 -36.40 -25.82
C GLY A 72 6.40 -37.73 -25.05
N ALA A 73 6.84 -38.84 -25.67
CA ALA A 73 6.84 -40.15 -25.05
C ALA A 73 8.27 -40.64 -24.76
N GLU A 74 8.52 -41.04 -23.51
CA GLU A 74 9.77 -41.72 -23.13
C GLU A 74 9.80 -43.13 -23.69
N PHE A 75 10.95 -43.57 -24.26
CA PHE A 75 11.10 -44.90 -24.85
C PHE A 75 12.39 -45.63 -24.48
N ASP A 76 13.39 -44.94 -23.93
CA ASP A 76 14.67 -45.51 -23.48
C ASP A 76 15.22 -44.74 -22.29
N GLY A 77 16.09 -45.33 -21.51
CA GLY A 77 16.71 -44.71 -20.34
C GLY A 77 17.61 -45.66 -19.55
N GLY A 78 18.37 -45.14 -18.62
CA GLY A 78 19.27 -45.97 -17.81
C GLY A 78 19.79 -45.26 -16.57
N ASP A 79 20.29 -46.07 -15.63
CA ASP A 79 20.92 -45.61 -14.38
C ASP A 79 22.38 -45.22 -14.65
N LEU A 80 22.79 -44.04 -14.14
CA LEU A 80 24.14 -43.50 -14.20
C LEU A 80 24.83 -43.48 -12.82
N LEU A 81 24.12 -43.62 -11.73
CA LEU A 81 24.65 -43.51 -10.37
C LEU A 81 25.85 -44.42 -10.15
N ASN A 82 25.73 -45.67 -10.58
CA ASN A 82 26.78 -46.67 -10.40
C ASN A 82 27.98 -46.48 -11.37
N SER A 83 27.85 -45.64 -12.39
CA SER A 83 28.91 -45.31 -13.36
C SER A 83 29.61 -43.99 -13.09
N LEU A 84 29.16 -43.25 -12.10
CA LEU A 84 29.77 -41.98 -11.70
C LEU A 84 31.24 -42.17 -11.29
N THR A 85 32.13 -41.30 -11.81
CA THR A 85 33.54 -41.29 -11.44
C THR A 85 33.86 -39.93 -10.85
N GLN A 86 34.21 -39.90 -9.55
CA GLN A 86 34.59 -38.68 -8.88
C GLN A 86 35.87 -38.09 -9.49
N ILE A 87 35.82 -36.83 -9.88
CA ILE A 87 36.95 -36.11 -10.52
C ILE A 87 37.67 -35.23 -9.49
N THR A 88 36.90 -34.43 -8.76
CA THR A 88 37.37 -33.48 -7.75
C THR A 88 36.47 -33.49 -6.56
N SER A 89 37.06 -33.23 -5.37
CA SER A 89 36.34 -32.97 -4.15
C SER A 89 36.97 -31.75 -3.50
N THR A 90 36.20 -30.72 -3.27
CA THR A 90 36.55 -29.53 -2.51
C THR A 90 35.76 -29.51 -1.22
N SER A 91 36.03 -28.58 -0.32
CA SER A 91 35.30 -28.50 0.95
C SER A 91 33.81 -28.16 0.80
N ASN A 92 33.36 -27.72 -0.37
CA ASN A 92 32.00 -27.21 -0.56
C ASN A 92 31.31 -27.76 -1.82
N ARG A 93 32.01 -28.43 -2.75
CA ARG A 93 31.42 -29.05 -3.93
C ARG A 93 32.28 -30.23 -4.41
N GLU A 94 31.60 -31.28 -4.85
CA GLU A 94 32.18 -32.47 -5.45
C GLU A 94 31.77 -32.55 -6.91
N GLN A 95 32.60 -33.18 -7.75
CA GLN A 95 32.32 -33.33 -9.17
C GLN A 95 32.49 -34.78 -9.59
N TRP A 96 31.52 -35.27 -10.34
CA TRP A 96 31.52 -36.63 -10.92
C TRP A 96 31.33 -36.56 -12.42
N SER A 97 32.16 -37.30 -13.16
CA SER A 97 31.95 -37.52 -14.58
C SER A 97 31.02 -38.69 -14.80
N TRP A 98 30.26 -38.60 -15.88
CA TRP A 98 29.35 -39.64 -16.34
C TRP A 98 29.45 -39.73 -17.87
N SER A 99 29.04 -40.92 -18.44
CA SER A 99 28.91 -41.10 -19.88
C SER A 99 28.00 -42.28 -20.21
N PHE A 100 27.30 -42.20 -21.33
CA PHE A 100 26.56 -43.29 -21.96
C PHE A 100 26.53 -43.10 -23.48
N GLU A 101 26.14 -44.13 -24.21
CA GLU A 101 26.07 -44.14 -25.68
C GLU A 101 24.62 -44.30 -26.12
N LEU A 102 24.15 -43.40 -26.96
CA LEU A 102 22.84 -43.50 -27.64
C LEU A 102 23.09 -44.01 -29.06
N THR A 103 22.45 -45.11 -29.44
CA THR A 103 22.67 -45.76 -30.78
C THR A 103 21.44 -45.63 -31.67
N PHE A 104 21.65 -45.45 -32.97
CA PHE A 104 20.56 -45.44 -33.97
C PHE A 104 19.75 -46.76 -33.96
N SER A 105 20.37 -47.90 -33.68
CA SER A 105 19.69 -49.16 -33.57
C SER A 105 18.66 -49.25 -32.43
N ALA A 106 18.84 -48.45 -31.38
CA ALA A 106 17.91 -48.36 -30.25
C ALA A 106 16.80 -47.35 -30.50
N THR A 107 17.13 -46.21 -31.14
CA THR A 107 16.20 -45.08 -31.28
C THR A 107 15.43 -45.07 -32.60
N GLY A 108 16.04 -45.57 -33.67
CA GLY A 108 15.58 -45.27 -35.01
C GLY A 108 15.77 -43.81 -35.39
N GLU A 109 15.10 -43.36 -36.43
CA GLU A 109 15.06 -41.97 -36.84
C GLU A 109 14.24 -41.12 -35.83
N CYS A 110 14.88 -40.07 -35.29
CA CYS A 110 14.21 -39.16 -34.35
C CYS A 110 14.87 -37.79 -34.22
N ALA A 111 14.08 -36.81 -33.87
CA ALA A 111 14.53 -35.73 -33.02
C ALA A 111 14.41 -36.22 -31.56
N CYS A 112 15.53 -36.65 -30.99
CA CYS A 112 15.57 -37.30 -29.70
C CYS A 112 15.87 -36.29 -28.61
N TYR A 113 15.04 -36.22 -27.59
CA TYR A 113 15.20 -35.41 -26.41
C TYR A 113 15.86 -36.26 -25.32
N VAL A 114 17.11 -35.94 -25.01
CA VAL A 114 17.93 -36.72 -24.08
C VAL A 114 18.08 -35.88 -22.81
N SER A 115 17.48 -36.35 -21.72
CA SER A 115 17.58 -35.69 -20.41
C SER A 115 18.46 -36.47 -19.44
N VAL A 116 19.24 -35.78 -18.66
CA VAL A 116 20.01 -36.28 -17.54
C VAL A 116 19.40 -35.70 -16.27
N HIS A 117 19.10 -36.56 -15.32
CA HIS A 117 18.44 -36.24 -14.06
C HIS A 117 19.40 -36.51 -12.91
N SER A 118 19.43 -35.61 -11.94
CA SER A 118 20.11 -35.78 -10.66
C SER A 118 19.14 -35.47 -9.54
N ILE A 119 19.02 -36.36 -8.57
CA ILE A 119 18.21 -36.18 -7.37
C ILE A 119 19.15 -36.23 -6.17
N ASP A 120 19.17 -35.16 -5.37
CA ASP A 120 19.96 -35.05 -4.16
C ASP A 120 19.28 -35.75 -2.95
N ASP A 121 19.93 -35.75 -1.78
CA ASP A 121 19.38 -36.35 -0.56
C ASP A 121 18.23 -35.50 0.04
N GLY A 122 18.05 -34.25 -0.36
CA GLY A 122 16.90 -33.40 -0.09
C GLY A 122 15.68 -33.68 -0.99
N SER A 123 15.82 -34.62 -1.95
CA SER A 123 14.82 -34.93 -3.00
C SER A 123 14.56 -33.77 -3.97
N VAL A 124 15.55 -32.88 -4.16
CA VAL A 124 15.51 -31.86 -5.21
C VAL A 124 15.97 -32.49 -6.51
N GLU A 125 15.13 -32.45 -7.54
CA GLU A 125 15.45 -32.96 -8.86
C GLU A 125 15.94 -31.85 -9.77
N VAL A 126 17.08 -32.04 -10.41
CA VAL A 126 17.61 -31.18 -11.46
C VAL A 126 17.66 -31.97 -12.78
N VAL A 127 17.21 -31.36 -13.85
CA VAL A 127 17.12 -31.96 -15.17
C VAL A 127 17.82 -31.07 -16.20
N GLU A 128 18.69 -31.63 -16.99
CA GLU A 128 19.28 -30.96 -18.15
C GLU A 128 18.97 -31.75 -19.41
N THR A 129 18.47 -31.08 -20.44
CA THR A 129 18.00 -31.76 -21.68
C THR A 129 18.78 -31.25 -22.89
N ARG A 130 19.08 -32.17 -23.81
CA ARG A 130 19.61 -31.86 -25.15
C ARG A 130 18.74 -32.47 -26.21
N VAL A 131 18.67 -31.79 -27.36
CA VAL A 131 18.00 -32.28 -28.56
C VAL A 131 19.09 -32.73 -29.56
N VAL A 132 19.03 -33.99 -29.97
CA VAL A 132 19.92 -34.55 -30.99
C VAL A 132 19.11 -35.23 -32.10
N PHE A 133 19.68 -35.32 -33.30
CA PHE A 133 19.06 -36.00 -34.42
C PHE A 133 19.75 -37.34 -34.69
N MET A 134 18.99 -38.41 -34.56
CA MET A 134 19.38 -39.74 -35.05
C MET A 134 18.80 -39.90 -36.43
N VAL A 135 19.66 -40.08 -37.44
CA VAL A 135 19.29 -39.91 -38.85
C VAL A 135 19.77 -41.07 -39.70
N ASP A 136 19.08 -41.35 -40.80
CA ASP A 136 19.57 -42.20 -41.87
C ASP A 136 19.87 -41.41 -43.15
N GLU A 137 20.20 -42.09 -44.24
CA GLU A 137 20.56 -41.44 -45.51
C GLU A 137 19.40 -40.66 -46.15
N ASN A 138 18.15 -40.94 -45.75
CA ASN A 138 16.95 -40.33 -46.30
C ASN A 138 16.26 -39.37 -45.35
N SER A 139 16.79 -39.21 -44.14
CA SER A 139 16.16 -38.37 -43.09
C SER A 139 16.12 -36.91 -43.53
N THR A 140 14.92 -36.35 -43.52
CA THR A 140 14.69 -34.93 -43.84
C THR A 140 13.50 -34.39 -43.07
N GLY A 141 13.59 -33.12 -42.64
CA GLY A 141 12.48 -32.42 -42.02
C GLY A 141 12.20 -32.79 -40.56
N LEU A 142 13.16 -33.45 -39.88
CA LEU A 142 13.08 -33.61 -38.44
C LEU A 142 13.18 -32.24 -37.77
N ILE A 143 12.33 -32.03 -36.79
CA ILE A 143 12.26 -30.78 -36.01
C ILE A 143 12.55 -31.05 -34.54
N GLY A 144 13.45 -30.28 -33.98
CA GLY A 144 13.70 -30.25 -32.55
C GLY A 144 13.33 -28.90 -31.95
N PHE A 145 12.66 -28.92 -30.83
CA PHE A 145 12.22 -27.70 -30.13
C PHE A 145 12.37 -27.91 -28.62
N LEU A 146 13.16 -27.04 -27.96
CA LEU A 146 13.38 -27.08 -26.52
C LEU A 146 13.16 -25.67 -25.96
N LEU A 147 12.35 -25.53 -24.94
CA LEU A 147 12.17 -24.30 -24.19
C LEU A 147 13.13 -24.25 -23.01
N ASP A 148 13.70 -23.06 -22.74
CA ASP A 148 14.63 -22.86 -21.63
C ASP A 148 13.93 -22.85 -20.28
N SER A 149 12.66 -22.41 -20.21
CA SER A 149 11.90 -22.31 -18.98
C SER A 149 10.42 -22.64 -19.19
N ASP A 150 9.82 -23.30 -18.22
CA ASP A 150 8.37 -23.46 -18.09
C ASP A 150 7.79 -22.23 -17.39
N GLN A 151 6.90 -21.50 -18.05
CA GLN A 151 6.19 -20.34 -17.51
C GLN A 151 4.73 -20.69 -17.17
N SER A 152 4.42 -21.97 -17.04
CA SER A 152 3.07 -22.44 -16.69
C SER A 152 2.64 -21.88 -15.32
N GLY A 153 1.51 -21.16 -15.32
CA GLY A 153 0.93 -20.60 -14.10
C GLY A 153 1.50 -19.25 -13.67
N ASP A 154 2.53 -18.73 -14.35
CA ASP A 154 3.10 -17.41 -14.04
C ASP A 154 2.06 -16.29 -14.25
N LEU A 155 2.25 -15.19 -13.55
CA LEU A 155 1.48 -13.97 -13.73
C LEU A 155 2.30 -12.98 -14.56
N ILE A 156 1.82 -12.66 -15.75
CA ILE A 156 2.58 -11.92 -16.76
C ILE A 156 1.77 -10.71 -17.21
N ASP A 157 2.42 -9.55 -17.32
CA ASP A 157 1.88 -8.33 -17.88
C ASP A 157 2.56 -8.00 -19.21
N SER A 158 1.91 -7.26 -20.04
CA SER A 158 2.40 -6.63 -21.28
C SER A 158 3.07 -7.57 -22.31
N SER A 159 4.05 -8.41 -21.95
CA SER A 159 4.74 -9.33 -22.86
C SER A 159 5.27 -10.56 -22.14
N ILE A 160 5.35 -11.68 -22.87
CA ILE A 160 5.99 -12.92 -22.41
C ILE A 160 7.29 -13.15 -23.17
N ALA A 161 8.38 -13.36 -22.41
CA ALA A 161 9.67 -13.71 -22.98
C ALA A 161 9.75 -15.23 -23.23
N ILE A 162 9.92 -15.65 -24.47
CA ILE A 162 10.01 -17.04 -24.88
C ILE A 162 11.43 -17.26 -25.42
N SER A 163 12.18 -18.18 -24.82
CA SER A 163 13.52 -18.54 -25.27
C SER A 163 13.75 -20.04 -25.29
N GLY A 164 14.72 -20.46 -26.07
CA GLY A 164 15.02 -21.87 -26.20
C GLY A 164 15.93 -22.19 -27.39
N TRP A 165 15.88 -23.43 -27.78
CA TRP A 165 16.54 -23.92 -28.97
C TRP A 165 15.50 -24.51 -29.96
N LEU A 166 15.60 -24.08 -31.21
CA LEU A 166 14.71 -24.55 -32.30
C LEU A 166 15.56 -24.86 -33.52
N GLY A 167 15.41 -26.07 -34.06
CA GLY A 167 16.23 -26.47 -35.23
C GLY A 167 15.65 -27.62 -35.99
N THR A 168 16.16 -27.83 -37.22
CA THR A 168 15.75 -28.91 -38.13
C THR A 168 16.95 -29.68 -38.66
N TYR A 169 16.73 -30.92 -39.01
CA TYR A 169 17.70 -31.71 -39.78
C TYR A 169 17.17 -31.99 -41.21
N PRO A 170 17.94 -31.70 -42.29
CA PRO A 170 19.20 -30.91 -42.28
C PRO A 170 18.96 -29.49 -41.75
N SER A 171 20.02 -28.89 -41.16
CA SER A 171 19.94 -27.52 -40.58
C SER A 171 19.42 -26.51 -41.61
N GLY A 172 18.44 -25.72 -41.26
CA GLY A 172 17.75 -24.75 -42.12
C GLY A 172 16.99 -23.70 -41.34
N GLN A 173 16.08 -23.05 -42.03
CA GLN A 173 15.15 -22.09 -41.38
C GLN A 173 13.97 -22.86 -40.77
N VAL A 174 13.50 -22.35 -39.63
CA VAL A 174 12.38 -22.92 -38.89
C VAL A 174 11.38 -21.81 -38.61
N ASN A 175 10.10 -22.09 -38.81
CA ASN A 175 9.01 -21.24 -38.43
C ASN A 175 8.57 -21.60 -37.01
N LEU A 176 8.49 -20.59 -36.14
CA LEU A 176 7.80 -20.69 -34.86
C LEU A 176 6.42 -20.04 -35.01
N GLU A 177 5.38 -20.83 -34.94
CA GLU A 177 3.99 -20.39 -34.97
C GLU A 177 3.49 -20.21 -33.54
N ILE A 178 2.87 -19.07 -33.26
CA ILE A 178 2.37 -18.72 -31.94
C ILE A 178 0.86 -18.49 -32.02
N SER A 179 0.14 -19.09 -31.08
CA SER A 179 -1.29 -18.88 -30.89
C SER A 179 -1.63 -18.72 -29.42
N GLY A 180 -2.40 -17.67 -29.08
CA GLY A 180 -2.90 -17.44 -27.74
C GLY A 180 -4.42 -17.43 -27.68
N SER A 181 -4.99 -18.32 -26.89
CA SER A 181 -6.43 -18.46 -26.69
C SER A 181 -6.81 -18.40 -25.20
N LEU A 182 -8.10 -18.16 -24.91
CA LEU A 182 -8.58 -18.17 -23.52
C LEU A 182 -8.56 -19.59 -22.97
N ALA A 183 -7.89 -19.77 -21.82
CA ALA A 183 -7.90 -21.02 -21.06
C ALA A 183 -8.90 -20.97 -19.90
N GLN A 184 -9.33 -22.15 -19.43
CA GLN A 184 -10.20 -22.26 -18.26
C GLN A 184 -9.44 -22.42 -16.93
N GLY A 185 -8.11 -22.55 -17.00
CA GLY A 185 -7.25 -22.80 -15.85
C GLY A 185 -5.84 -23.20 -16.26
N LEU A 186 -5.08 -23.72 -15.28
CA LEU A 186 -3.70 -24.13 -15.48
C LEU A 186 -3.60 -25.33 -16.43
N ILE A 187 -2.81 -25.15 -17.48
CA ILE A 187 -2.28 -26.21 -18.37
C ILE A 187 -0.76 -26.16 -18.15
N GLN A 188 -0.18 -27.27 -17.72
CA GLN A 188 1.27 -27.39 -17.53
C GLN A 188 1.94 -27.83 -18.82
N SER A 189 3.05 -27.24 -19.17
CA SER A 189 3.84 -27.70 -20.29
C SER A 189 4.43 -29.08 -20.01
N THR A 190 4.69 -29.79 -21.08
CA THR A 190 5.47 -31.05 -21.02
C THR A 190 6.95 -30.68 -21.13
N ASN A 191 7.84 -31.46 -20.48
CA ASN A 191 9.30 -31.24 -20.56
C ASN A 191 9.86 -31.42 -21.98
N THR A 192 9.11 -32.08 -22.84
CA THR A 192 9.45 -32.30 -24.25
C THR A 192 8.22 -32.05 -25.13
N PRO A 193 8.41 -31.49 -26.33
CA PRO A 193 7.28 -31.22 -27.22
C PRO A 193 6.61 -32.49 -27.69
N GLN A 194 5.33 -32.38 -28.02
CA GLN A 194 4.58 -33.41 -28.70
C GLN A 194 4.69 -33.24 -30.21
N SER A 195 4.35 -34.27 -30.95
CA SER A 195 4.24 -34.19 -32.42
C SER A 195 3.02 -33.36 -32.84
N SER A 196 3.21 -32.52 -33.83
CA SER A 196 2.15 -31.68 -34.40
C SER A 196 2.19 -31.71 -35.92
N VAL A 197 1.19 -31.11 -36.56
CA VAL A 197 1.10 -30.97 -38.01
C VAL A 197 1.30 -29.53 -38.42
N CYS A 198 2.26 -29.29 -39.30
CA CYS A 198 2.55 -27.97 -39.89
C CYS A 198 1.74 -27.78 -41.18
N ASP A 199 0.43 -27.58 -41.08
CA ASP A 199 -0.45 -27.50 -42.24
C ASP A 199 -0.67 -26.07 -42.79
N GLY A 200 -0.12 -25.05 -42.11
CA GLY A 200 -0.24 -23.63 -42.48
C GLY A 200 -1.67 -23.09 -42.44
N VAL A 201 -2.63 -23.87 -41.92
CA VAL A 201 -4.06 -23.54 -41.85
C VAL A 201 -4.46 -23.23 -40.42
N SER A 202 -3.56 -23.39 -39.47
CA SER A 202 -3.90 -23.23 -38.07
C SER A 202 -4.11 -21.78 -37.67
N ILE A 203 -4.80 -21.64 -36.59
CA ILE A 203 -5.24 -20.45 -35.86
C ILE A 203 -4.01 -19.75 -35.24
N THR A 204 -3.01 -19.43 -36.09
CA THR A 204 -1.82 -18.74 -35.61
C THR A 204 -2.06 -17.23 -35.50
N ASP A 205 -1.73 -16.65 -34.35
CA ASP A 205 -1.72 -15.19 -34.18
C ASP A 205 -0.53 -14.61 -34.96
N GLU A 206 0.65 -15.24 -34.83
CA GLU A 206 1.90 -14.75 -35.41
C GLU A 206 2.82 -15.90 -35.81
N VAL A 207 3.70 -15.66 -36.81
CA VAL A 207 4.74 -16.58 -37.29
C VAL A 207 6.07 -15.86 -37.33
N TYR A 208 7.07 -16.47 -36.72
CA TYR A 208 8.44 -15.97 -36.69
C TYR A 208 9.37 -16.98 -37.38
N GLU A 209 10.29 -16.51 -38.19
CA GLU A 209 11.29 -17.34 -38.85
C GLU A 209 12.64 -17.22 -38.19
N PHE A 210 13.23 -18.35 -37.76
CA PHE A 210 14.55 -18.42 -37.13
C PHE A 210 15.47 -19.36 -37.90
N PRO A 211 16.80 -19.08 -37.93
CA PRO A 211 17.78 -20.12 -38.30
C PRO A 211 17.82 -21.17 -37.19
N SER A 212 18.14 -22.44 -37.56
CA SER A 212 18.38 -23.47 -36.55
C SER A 212 19.41 -23.01 -35.51
N GLY A 213 19.02 -23.00 -34.22
CA GLY A 213 19.83 -22.53 -33.11
C GLY A 213 19.00 -22.00 -31.96
N ASN A 214 19.68 -21.30 -31.05
CA ASN A 214 19.01 -20.63 -29.96
C ASN A 214 18.17 -19.47 -30.49
N PHE A 215 17.00 -19.28 -29.93
CA PHE A 215 16.10 -18.16 -30.23
C PHE A 215 15.67 -17.48 -28.96
N GLN A 216 15.28 -16.21 -29.08
CA GLN A 216 14.61 -15.42 -28.05
C GLN A 216 13.58 -14.54 -28.72
N LEU A 217 12.40 -14.46 -28.11
CA LEU A 217 11.27 -13.68 -28.58
C LEU A 217 10.52 -13.10 -27.42
N ASP A 218 10.14 -11.84 -27.51
CA ASP A 218 9.18 -11.17 -26.60
C ASP A 218 7.83 -11.06 -27.34
N TRP A 219 6.87 -11.87 -26.92
CA TRP A 219 5.54 -11.84 -27.52
C TRP A 219 4.64 -10.86 -26.79
N ASP A 220 4.08 -9.87 -27.51
CA ASP A 220 3.23 -8.80 -26.97
C ASP A 220 1.83 -9.35 -26.64
N ILE A 221 1.49 -9.29 -25.35
CA ILE A 221 0.17 -9.67 -24.82
C ILE A 221 -0.59 -8.48 -24.23
N SER A 222 -0.11 -7.26 -24.40
CA SER A 222 -0.70 -6.04 -23.83
C SER A 222 -2.16 -5.81 -24.25
N THR A 223 -2.59 -6.36 -25.37
CA THR A 223 -3.95 -6.28 -25.88
C THR A 223 -4.85 -7.46 -25.47
N LYS A 224 -4.27 -8.48 -24.85
CA LYS A 224 -5.06 -9.64 -24.36
C LYS A 224 -5.81 -9.24 -23.09
N LEU A 225 -6.98 -9.85 -22.89
CA LEU A 225 -7.77 -9.65 -21.68
C LEU A 225 -7.13 -10.36 -20.50
N ASP A 226 -7.33 -9.81 -19.30
CA ASP A 226 -6.92 -10.48 -18.07
C ASP A 226 -7.59 -11.84 -17.93
N GLY A 227 -6.86 -12.79 -17.39
CA GLY A 227 -7.33 -14.16 -17.22
C GLY A 227 -6.30 -15.21 -17.62
N TRP A 228 -6.73 -16.45 -17.63
CA TRP A 228 -5.91 -17.55 -18.12
C TRP A 228 -5.80 -17.48 -19.64
N LEU A 229 -4.57 -17.45 -20.14
CA LEU A 229 -4.23 -17.53 -21.57
C LEU A 229 -3.50 -18.83 -21.83
N GLU A 230 -4.03 -19.65 -22.73
CA GLU A 230 -3.35 -20.81 -23.29
C GLU A 230 -2.44 -20.35 -24.41
N LEU A 231 -1.18 -20.72 -24.33
CA LEU A 231 -0.17 -20.47 -25.35
C LEU A 231 0.19 -21.78 -26.05
N ILE A 232 0.09 -21.75 -27.35
CA ILE A 232 0.48 -22.85 -28.22
C ILE A 232 1.66 -22.36 -29.06
N LEU A 233 2.76 -23.11 -29.00
CA LEU A 233 4.00 -22.86 -29.74
C LEU A 233 4.27 -24.03 -30.64
N ILE A 234 4.33 -23.83 -31.97
CA ILE A 234 4.58 -24.90 -32.94
C ILE A 234 5.86 -24.55 -33.72
N GLY A 235 6.87 -25.40 -33.59
CA GLY A 235 8.04 -25.37 -34.45
C GLY A 235 7.81 -26.14 -35.73
N CYS A 236 8.02 -25.49 -36.88
CA CYS A 236 7.82 -26.09 -38.20
C CYS A 236 9.02 -25.88 -39.13
N PRO A 237 9.50 -26.89 -39.89
CA PRO A 237 10.52 -26.68 -40.92
C PRO A 237 9.99 -25.75 -42.02
N SER A 238 10.71 -24.67 -42.36
CA SER A 238 10.22 -23.69 -43.36
C SER A 238 10.22 -24.20 -44.80
N THR A 239 10.97 -25.26 -45.10
CA THR A 239 11.18 -25.74 -46.48
C THR A 239 10.79 -27.21 -46.71
N SER A 240 10.28 -27.89 -45.69
CA SER A 240 9.94 -29.34 -45.80
C SER A 240 8.56 -29.55 -46.40
N THR A 241 8.46 -30.57 -47.24
CA THR A 241 7.16 -31.13 -47.64
C THR A 241 6.57 -32.07 -46.58
N ASN A 242 7.32 -32.37 -45.56
CA ASN A 242 6.90 -33.11 -44.39
C ASN A 242 6.24 -32.13 -43.41
N LEU A 243 4.99 -32.39 -43.06
CA LEU A 243 4.19 -31.49 -42.23
C LEU A 243 4.29 -31.80 -40.72
N GLU A 244 5.34 -32.53 -40.32
CA GLU A 244 5.56 -32.84 -38.91
C GLU A 244 6.23 -31.63 -38.21
N GLY A 245 5.67 -31.25 -37.09
CA GLY A 245 6.15 -30.16 -36.21
C GLY A 245 6.28 -30.63 -34.77
N ALA A 246 6.85 -29.77 -33.96
CA ALA A 246 6.99 -29.95 -32.52
C ALA A 246 6.14 -28.88 -31.79
N ILE A 247 5.28 -29.29 -30.88
CA ILE A 247 4.32 -28.44 -30.20
C ILE A 247 4.55 -28.41 -28.67
N TYR A 248 4.56 -27.21 -28.11
CA TYR A 248 4.36 -26.97 -26.68
C TYR A 248 3.03 -26.25 -26.45
N GLU A 249 2.36 -26.66 -25.37
CA GLU A 249 1.10 -26.08 -24.94
C GLU A 249 1.14 -25.88 -23.45
N PHE A 250 0.89 -24.65 -22.99
CA PHE A 250 0.80 -24.30 -21.57
C PHE A 250 -0.05 -23.07 -21.35
N SER A 251 -0.47 -22.80 -20.13
CA SER A 251 -1.21 -21.60 -19.81
C SER A 251 -0.56 -20.81 -18.70
N PHE A 252 -0.71 -19.50 -18.80
CA PHE A 252 -0.28 -18.54 -17.79
C PHE A 252 -1.38 -17.51 -17.51
N ARG A 253 -1.18 -16.67 -16.49
CA ARG A 253 -2.14 -15.65 -16.11
C ARG A 253 -1.75 -14.31 -16.69
N VAL A 254 -2.65 -13.68 -17.43
CA VAL A 254 -2.50 -12.32 -17.95
C VAL A 254 -3.06 -11.33 -16.93
N ASN A 255 -2.29 -10.29 -16.64
CA ASN A 255 -2.68 -9.17 -15.78
C ASN A 255 -2.25 -7.85 -16.40
N ASN A 256 -3.10 -7.26 -17.23
CA ASN A 256 -2.85 -6.01 -17.95
C ASN A 256 -3.60 -4.81 -17.34
N GLN A 257 -4.50 -5.06 -16.39
CA GLN A 257 -5.32 -4.01 -15.77
C GLN A 257 -4.89 -3.78 -14.32
N PRO A 258 -4.64 -2.51 -13.93
CA PRO A 258 -4.32 -2.20 -12.56
C PRO A 258 -5.56 -2.28 -11.64
N PRO A 259 -5.36 -2.38 -10.31
CA PRO A 259 -6.46 -2.43 -9.34
C PRO A 259 -7.42 -1.25 -9.46
N SER A 260 -8.71 -1.51 -9.28
CA SER A 260 -9.77 -0.51 -9.18
C SER A 260 -9.94 -0.10 -7.72
N ILE A 261 -9.43 1.06 -7.33
CA ILE A 261 -9.49 1.54 -5.95
C ILE A 261 -10.89 2.04 -5.62
N LYS A 262 -11.40 1.60 -4.44
CA LYS A 262 -12.68 2.04 -3.86
C LYS A 262 -12.44 2.41 -2.41
N VAL A 263 -12.30 3.71 -2.12
CA VAL A 263 -12.14 4.23 -0.76
C VAL A 263 -13.42 4.86 -0.30
N SER A 264 -13.87 4.49 0.89
CA SER A 264 -14.94 5.17 1.64
C SER A 264 -14.35 5.82 2.88
N GLY A 265 -14.83 7.01 3.24
CA GLY A 265 -14.39 7.78 4.40
C GLY A 265 -15.11 9.12 4.43
N ILE A 266 -14.65 10.03 5.28
CA ILE A 266 -15.16 11.39 5.40
C ILE A 266 -14.24 12.39 4.70
N ASP A 267 -14.79 13.50 4.25
CA ASP A 267 -14.06 14.63 3.67
C ASP A 267 -14.01 15.85 4.59
N TYR A 268 -14.82 15.83 5.67
CA TYR A 268 -14.96 16.92 6.63
C TYR A 268 -15.23 16.39 8.04
N ALA A 269 -14.58 16.97 9.04
CA ALA A 269 -14.87 16.79 10.47
C ALA A 269 -14.68 18.13 11.23
N ILE A 270 -15.17 18.16 12.46
CA ILE A 270 -14.79 19.15 13.48
C ILE A 270 -13.82 18.41 14.40
N GLU A 271 -12.81 19.11 14.89
CA GLU A 271 -11.86 18.57 15.83
C GLU A 271 -12.52 17.95 17.06
N ASP A 272 -12.13 16.71 17.34
CA ASP A 272 -12.65 15.92 18.45
C ASP A 272 -11.67 14.78 18.79
N ASP A 273 -11.97 13.96 19.80
CA ASP A 273 -11.16 12.80 20.18
C ASP A 273 -11.52 11.52 19.41
N VAL A 274 -12.28 11.61 18.30
CA VAL A 274 -12.72 10.45 17.53
C VAL A 274 -11.72 10.10 16.45
N TRP A 275 -11.52 8.80 16.23
CA TRP A 275 -10.75 8.29 15.10
C TRP A 275 -11.64 8.12 13.87
N HIS A 276 -11.24 8.74 12.77
CA HIS A 276 -11.89 8.64 11.48
C HIS A 276 -11.21 7.59 10.63
N THR A 277 -11.97 6.59 10.19
CA THR A 277 -11.45 5.46 9.42
C THR A 277 -11.80 5.59 7.95
N PHE A 278 -10.81 5.41 7.10
CA PHE A 278 -10.93 5.23 5.66
C PHE A 278 -10.86 3.74 5.35
N ASP A 279 -11.80 3.27 4.55
CA ASP A 279 -11.97 1.85 4.24
C ASP A 279 -11.84 1.64 2.73
N ALA A 280 -10.83 0.89 2.33
CA ALA A 280 -10.54 0.46 0.96
C ALA A 280 -10.75 -1.04 0.75
N SER A 281 -11.45 -1.73 1.66
CA SER A 281 -11.71 -3.18 1.59
C SER A 281 -12.49 -3.63 0.35
N LEU A 282 -13.13 -2.69 -0.35
CA LEU A 282 -13.84 -2.93 -1.60
C LEU A 282 -12.96 -2.74 -2.84
N THR A 283 -11.68 -2.37 -2.67
CA THR A 283 -10.71 -2.32 -3.77
C THR A 283 -10.51 -3.72 -4.33
N GLU A 284 -10.47 -3.84 -5.64
CA GLU A 284 -10.35 -5.12 -6.32
C GLU A 284 -9.63 -4.97 -7.67
N ASP A 285 -8.88 -5.99 -8.03
CA ASP A 285 -8.48 -6.19 -9.41
C ASP A 285 -9.71 -6.57 -10.23
N PRO A 286 -9.88 -6.02 -11.45
CA PRO A 286 -11.07 -6.27 -12.26
C PRO A 286 -11.33 -7.75 -12.58
N TYR A 287 -10.28 -8.55 -12.69
CA TYR A 287 -10.38 -9.98 -12.99
C TYR A 287 -9.96 -10.88 -11.81
N TRP A 288 -8.81 -10.58 -11.17
CA TRP A 288 -8.22 -11.43 -10.13
C TRP A 288 -8.84 -11.22 -8.75
N GLY A 289 -9.67 -10.18 -8.60
CA GLY A 289 -10.43 -9.93 -7.37
C GLY A 289 -9.62 -9.22 -6.30
N ARG A 290 -9.74 -9.64 -5.02
CA ARG A 290 -9.23 -8.90 -3.86
C ARG A 290 -8.05 -9.56 -3.16
N THR A 291 -7.52 -10.64 -3.70
CA THR A 291 -6.42 -11.37 -3.09
C THR A 291 -5.06 -10.79 -3.46
N GLU A 292 -4.10 -10.88 -2.53
CA GLU A 292 -2.69 -10.53 -2.78
C GLU A 292 -2.46 -9.08 -3.22
N MET A 293 -3.24 -8.14 -2.63
CA MET A 293 -3.06 -6.71 -2.84
C MET A 293 -2.17 -6.10 -1.77
N TYR A 294 -1.31 -5.17 -2.17
CA TYR A 294 -0.44 -4.43 -1.28
C TYR A 294 -0.85 -2.97 -1.23
N TYR A 295 -1.14 -2.46 -0.04
CA TYR A 295 -1.66 -1.11 0.20
C TYR A 295 -0.55 -0.20 0.71
N VAL A 296 -0.48 1.03 0.20
CA VAL A 296 0.42 2.08 0.69
C VAL A 296 -0.40 3.33 0.94
N TRP A 297 -0.61 3.65 2.22
CA TRP A 297 -1.27 4.87 2.67
C TRP A 297 -0.23 5.93 3.00
N THR A 298 -0.44 7.14 2.52
CA THR A 298 0.42 8.30 2.81
C THR A 298 -0.43 9.47 3.24
N LEU A 299 -0.29 9.89 4.51
CA LEU A 299 -0.96 11.06 5.05
C LEU A 299 -0.04 12.29 4.97
N ARG A 300 -0.57 13.41 4.48
CA ARG A 300 0.10 14.71 4.44
C ARG A 300 -0.79 15.76 5.08
N ARG A 301 -0.18 16.70 5.84
CA ARG A 301 -0.86 17.90 6.35
C ARG A 301 -0.38 19.10 5.53
N HIS A 302 -1.31 19.91 5.01
CA HIS A 302 -0.99 21.14 4.33
C HIS A 302 -0.54 22.17 5.37
N SER A 303 0.73 22.58 5.31
CA SER A 303 1.31 23.59 6.20
C SER A 303 2.02 24.68 5.40
N HIS A 304 2.32 25.81 6.04
CA HIS A 304 3.07 26.91 5.43
C HIS A 304 4.50 26.51 4.99
N SER A 305 5.03 25.42 5.52
CA SER A 305 6.37 24.89 5.21
C SER A 305 6.42 23.84 4.12
N GLY A 306 5.27 23.53 3.48
CA GLY A 306 5.16 22.53 2.41
C GLY A 306 4.30 21.31 2.80
N ASN A 307 4.00 20.51 1.80
CA ASN A 307 3.14 19.33 1.92
C ASN A 307 4.00 18.09 2.27
N LEU A 308 4.42 17.95 3.52
CA LEU A 308 5.25 16.85 3.97
C LEU A 308 4.41 15.63 4.40
N PRO A 309 4.86 14.40 4.14
CA PRO A 309 4.25 13.22 4.74
C PRO A 309 4.42 13.25 6.26
N ILE A 310 3.33 13.02 6.97
CA ILE A 310 3.33 12.92 8.45
C ILE A 310 3.17 11.48 8.92
N ASP A 311 2.58 10.62 8.07
CA ASP A 311 2.48 9.18 8.31
C ASP A 311 2.51 8.41 6.99
N VAL A 312 3.09 7.19 7.03
CA VAL A 312 3.11 6.25 5.91
C VAL A 312 2.92 4.84 6.48
N GLN A 313 1.87 4.16 6.04
CA GLN A 313 1.59 2.78 6.41
C GLN A 313 1.52 1.92 5.15
N MET A 314 2.11 0.72 5.20
CA MET A 314 2.14 -0.17 4.05
C MET A 314 2.06 -1.65 4.46
N GLY A 315 1.38 -2.46 3.66
CA GLY A 315 1.24 -3.91 3.89
C GLY A 315 0.09 -4.54 3.09
N GLU A 316 0.05 -5.86 3.06
CA GLU A 316 -0.97 -6.65 2.34
C GLU A 316 -2.36 -6.55 3.01
N ASP A 317 -2.41 -6.52 4.34
CA ASP A 317 -3.66 -6.50 5.10
C ASP A 317 -4.13 -5.08 5.47
N LEU A 318 -3.45 -4.04 4.99
CA LEU A 318 -3.73 -2.65 5.34
C LEU A 318 -4.79 -2.01 4.44
N ASN A 319 -5.94 -2.64 4.31
CA ASN A 319 -7.08 -2.12 3.55
C ASN A 319 -7.86 -1.02 4.27
N THR A 320 -7.49 -0.66 5.50
CA THR A 320 -8.06 0.45 6.26
C THR A 320 -6.99 1.37 6.81
N TYR A 321 -7.30 2.65 6.93
CA TYR A 321 -6.44 3.66 7.54
C TYR A 321 -7.26 4.52 8.50
N SER A 322 -6.70 4.85 9.68
CA SER A 322 -7.38 5.69 10.65
C SER A 322 -6.54 6.93 10.98
N ILE A 323 -7.20 8.09 10.98
CA ILE A 323 -6.63 9.37 11.40
C ILE A 323 -7.32 9.83 12.68
N SER A 324 -6.56 10.38 13.61
CA SER A 324 -7.11 11.04 14.80
C SER A 324 -7.78 12.36 14.42
N GLY A 325 -8.98 12.60 14.90
CA GLY A 325 -9.68 13.88 14.80
C GLY A 325 -9.19 14.95 15.77
N ALA A 326 -8.24 14.61 16.65
CA ALA A 326 -7.74 15.51 17.71
C ALA A 326 -6.81 16.62 17.19
N GLN A 327 -6.56 16.74 15.91
CA GLN A 327 -5.76 17.83 15.33
C GLN A 327 -6.46 18.46 14.16
N SER A 328 -6.70 19.75 14.22
CA SER A 328 -7.27 20.51 13.12
C SER A 328 -6.32 20.61 11.93
N GLY A 329 -6.85 20.88 10.76
CA GLY A 329 -6.08 21.18 9.54
C GLY A 329 -6.59 20.52 8.29
N ASN A 330 -5.96 20.88 7.18
CA ASN A 330 -6.23 20.28 5.88
C ASN A 330 -5.26 19.12 5.64
N PHE A 331 -5.79 17.93 5.43
CA PHE A 331 -5.03 16.72 5.20
C PHE A 331 -5.29 16.18 3.80
N THR A 332 -4.27 15.55 3.23
CA THR A 332 -4.37 14.76 2.01
C THR A 332 -3.93 13.33 2.32
N LEU A 333 -4.83 12.39 2.12
CA LEU A 333 -4.58 10.96 2.25
C LEU A 333 -4.49 10.36 0.84
N SER A 334 -3.30 9.88 0.45
CA SER A 334 -3.10 9.13 -0.79
C SER A 334 -3.08 7.65 -0.48
N LEU A 335 -3.81 6.87 -1.25
CA LEU A 335 -3.75 5.42 -1.27
C LEU A 335 -3.21 4.97 -2.62
N THR A 336 -2.08 4.25 -2.60
CA THR A 336 -1.60 3.49 -3.75
C THR A 336 -1.81 2.00 -3.46
N VAL A 337 -2.41 1.29 -4.40
CA VAL A 337 -2.62 -0.16 -4.29
C VAL A 337 -1.90 -0.84 -5.43
N TYR A 338 -1.10 -1.85 -5.09
CA TYR A 338 -0.42 -2.74 -6.03
C TYR A 338 -1.13 -4.09 -6.02
N ASP A 339 -1.29 -4.68 -7.17
CA ASP A 339 -1.69 -6.08 -7.31
C ASP A 339 -0.46 -7.02 -7.24
N LYS A 340 -0.72 -8.32 -7.35
CA LYS A 340 0.33 -9.35 -7.37
C LYS A 340 1.29 -9.21 -8.57
N GLY A 341 0.83 -8.69 -9.69
CA GLY A 341 1.63 -8.45 -10.90
C GLY A 341 2.51 -7.21 -10.80
N GLY A 342 2.30 -6.36 -9.77
CA GLY A 342 3.02 -5.10 -9.59
C GLY A 342 2.38 -3.90 -10.29
N LEU A 343 1.23 -4.08 -10.97
CA LEU A 343 0.47 -2.95 -11.50
C LEU A 343 -0.16 -2.17 -10.36
N SER A 344 -0.26 -0.86 -10.50
CA SER A 344 -0.74 -0.01 -9.43
C SER A 344 -1.73 1.06 -9.88
N SER A 345 -2.60 1.43 -8.95
CA SER A 345 -3.45 2.61 -9.04
C SER A 345 -3.25 3.50 -7.83
N GLU A 346 -3.57 4.78 -7.96
CA GLU A 346 -3.54 5.75 -6.88
C GLU A 346 -4.88 6.47 -6.78
N GLN A 347 -5.36 6.67 -5.54
CA GLN A 347 -6.50 7.52 -5.22
C GLN A 347 -6.15 8.48 -4.11
N VAL A 348 -6.58 9.74 -4.25
CA VAL A 348 -6.34 10.82 -3.28
C VAL A 348 -7.67 11.24 -2.66
N VAL A 349 -7.70 11.35 -1.34
CA VAL A 349 -8.82 11.87 -0.55
C VAL A 349 -8.33 13.09 0.22
N ASN A 350 -9.09 14.17 0.18
CA ASN A 350 -8.83 15.35 1.01
C ASN A 350 -9.76 15.32 2.22
N LEU A 351 -9.21 15.63 3.39
CA LEU A 351 -9.93 15.72 4.65
C LEU A 351 -9.66 17.08 5.28
N ASP A 352 -10.74 17.82 5.59
CA ASP A 352 -10.69 19.09 6.32
C ASP A 352 -11.21 18.88 7.75
N ILE A 353 -10.32 18.93 8.75
CA ILE A 353 -10.68 18.91 10.17
C ILE A 353 -10.62 20.33 10.67
N LYS A 354 -11.80 20.93 10.91
CA LYS A 354 -11.89 22.30 11.45
C LYS A 354 -11.64 22.31 12.93
N ASN A 355 -10.87 23.33 13.36
CA ASN A 355 -10.64 23.62 14.74
C ASN A 355 -11.96 23.82 15.51
N PHE A 356 -12.04 23.31 16.71
CA PHE A 356 -13.11 23.56 17.68
C PHE A 356 -12.75 24.81 18.48
N VAL A 357 -13.56 25.87 18.36
CA VAL A 357 -13.32 27.13 19.05
C VAL A 357 -13.45 26.94 20.57
N PRO A 358 -12.50 27.41 21.39
CA PRO A 358 -12.55 27.26 22.83
C PRO A 358 -13.83 27.84 23.46
N ILE A 359 -14.25 27.26 24.58
CA ILE A 359 -15.37 27.76 25.38
C ILE A 359 -14.80 28.53 26.52
N ALA A 360 -14.92 29.86 26.49
CA ALA A 360 -14.49 30.74 27.60
C ALA A 360 -15.46 30.65 28.76
N THR A 361 -14.93 30.51 29.98
CA THR A 361 -15.68 30.61 31.24
C THR A 361 -15.00 31.62 32.14
N LEU A 362 -15.75 32.63 32.59
CA LEU A 362 -15.23 33.72 33.45
C LEU A 362 -15.85 33.60 34.84
N ILE A 363 -14.99 33.56 35.87
CA ILE A 363 -15.37 33.55 37.27
C ILE A 363 -14.72 34.75 37.93
N ILE A 364 -15.52 35.56 38.61
CA ILE A 364 -15.04 36.75 39.36
C ILE A 364 -15.44 36.58 40.81
N ASP A 365 -14.45 36.67 41.73
CA ASP A 365 -14.64 36.45 43.17
C ASP A 365 -15.41 35.17 43.54
N GLY A 366 -15.27 34.11 42.71
CA GLY A 366 -15.90 32.78 42.87
C GLY A 366 -17.32 32.66 42.27
N GLU A 367 -17.82 33.68 41.58
CA GLU A 367 -19.12 33.63 40.90
C GLU A 367 -18.92 33.62 39.38
N THR A 368 -19.56 32.65 38.69
CA THR A 368 -19.54 32.60 37.23
C THR A 368 -20.38 33.74 36.66
N VAL A 369 -19.81 34.49 35.71
CA VAL A 369 -20.45 35.64 35.10
C VAL A 369 -20.68 35.46 33.61
N ALA A 370 -21.75 36.02 33.09
CA ALA A 370 -22.12 35.95 31.70
C ALA A 370 -21.55 37.12 30.89
N ASP A 371 -21.44 36.91 29.56
CA ASP A 371 -21.03 37.98 28.65
C ASP A 371 -22.00 39.16 28.72
N GLY A 372 -21.44 40.39 28.82
CA GLY A 372 -22.20 41.64 28.96
C GLY A 372 -22.74 41.93 30.37
N GLU A 373 -22.45 41.09 31.38
CA GLU A 373 -22.94 41.28 32.73
C GLU A 373 -22.28 42.48 33.44
N GLU A 374 -23.01 43.16 34.32
CA GLU A 374 -22.51 44.17 35.24
C GLU A 374 -22.16 43.56 36.61
N VAL A 375 -20.88 43.49 36.93
CA VAL A 375 -20.39 42.86 38.17
C VAL A 375 -19.94 43.96 39.15
N ARG A 376 -20.67 44.10 40.29
CA ARG A 376 -20.23 44.99 41.37
C ARG A 376 -19.20 44.29 42.24
N VAL A 377 -17.98 44.79 42.22
CA VAL A 377 -16.87 44.23 42.97
C VAL A 377 -17.07 44.43 44.47
N SER A 378 -16.79 43.42 45.28
CA SER A 378 -16.90 43.46 46.72
C SER A 378 -15.64 44.02 47.40
N ASN A 379 -14.46 43.66 46.89
CA ASN A 379 -13.16 44.08 47.39
C ASN A 379 -12.27 44.59 46.25
N PRO A 380 -12.20 45.91 45.99
CA PRO A 380 -11.42 46.46 44.89
C PRO A 380 -9.91 46.31 45.03
N SER A 381 -9.41 46.01 46.24
CA SER A 381 -7.97 45.78 46.44
C SER A 381 -7.49 44.40 46.04
N ASN A 382 -8.39 43.45 45.83
CA ASN A 382 -8.06 42.08 45.41
C ASN A 382 -9.28 41.40 44.78
N ILE A 383 -9.45 41.60 43.50
CA ILE A 383 -10.49 40.97 42.68
C ILE A 383 -9.90 39.67 42.13
N GLN A 384 -10.50 38.52 42.42
CA GLN A 384 -10.08 37.23 41.87
C GLN A 384 -10.65 37.08 40.47
N LEU A 385 -9.79 36.81 39.48
CA LEU A 385 -10.11 36.57 38.09
C LEU A 385 -9.72 35.12 37.76
N ASP A 386 -10.69 34.28 37.55
CA ASP A 386 -10.47 32.86 37.28
C ASP A 386 -11.15 32.47 35.97
N ALA A 387 -10.38 31.88 35.08
CA ALA A 387 -10.80 31.33 33.80
C ALA A 387 -10.38 29.85 33.64
N THR A 388 -10.02 29.16 34.74
CA THR A 388 -9.50 27.79 34.73
C THR A 388 -10.57 26.75 34.34
N GLU A 389 -11.87 27.12 34.37
CA GLU A 389 -12.97 26.29 33.88
C GLU A 389 -13.24 26.48 32.38
N SER A 390 -12.49 27.33 31.69
CA SER A 390 -12.54 27.39 30.24
C SER A 390 -12.11 26.03 29.65
N SER A 391 -12.75 25.61 28.58
CA SER A 391 -12.57 24.27 28.02
C SER A 391 -12.44 24.29 26.52
N ASP A 392 -11.80 23.26 26.00
CA ASP A 392 -11.68 22.94 24.61
C ASP A 392 -11.67 21.42 24.42
N THR A 393 -11.26 20.93 23.23
CA THR A 393 -11.02 19.52 23.00
C THR A 393 -9.93 18.98 23.94
N ALA A 394 -9.87 17.66 24.13
CA ALA A 394 -9.00 17.09 25.15
C ALA A 394 -7.50 17.34 24.85
N ASN A 395 -7.11 17.47 23.57
CA ASN A 395 -5.72 17.80 23.22
C ASN A 395 -5.37 19.27 23.47
N ASP A 396 -6.31 20.20 23.30
CA ASP A 396 -6.07 21.63 23.41
C ASP A 396 -6.33 22.18 24.82
N ALA A 397 -7.11 21.48 25.63
CA ALA A 397 -7.44 21.89 26.99
C ALA A 397 -6.22 22.26 27.85
N SER A 398 -5.06 21.62 27.62
CA SER A 398 -3.82 21.88 28.36
C SER A 398 -3.02 23.05 27.81
N SER A 399 -3.28 23.52 26.59
CA SER A 399 -2.57 24.57 25.86
C SER A 399 -3.31 25.91 25.84
N LEU A 400 -4.53 25.99 26.43
CA LEU A 400 -5.33 27.20 26.50
C LEU A 400 -4.58 28.34 27.13
N ARG A 401 -4.59 29.48 26.46
CA ARG A 401 -4.00 30.73 26.94
C ARG A 401 -5.10 31.72 27.25
N CYS A 402 -5.09 32.27 28.47
CA CYS A 402 -6.03 33.28 28.90
C CYS A 402 -5.35 34.65 28.91
N ILE A 403 -5.91 35.63 28.20
CA ILE A 403 -5.47 37.01 28.14
C ILE A 403 -6.56 37.88 28.72
N TRP A 404 -6.19 38.71 29.69
CA TRP A 404 -7.07 39.66 30.32
C TRP A 404 -6.80 41.07 29.79
N LEU A 405 -7.87 41.73 29.36
CA LEU A 405 -7.80 43.12 28.91
C LEU A 405 -8.70 43.96 29.80
N LEU A 406 -8.19 45.15 30.17
CA LEU A 406 -8.97 46.16 30.85
C LEU A 406 -9.09 47.37 29.93
N ASP A 407 -10.33 47.78 29.63
CA ASP A 407 -10.63 48.88 28.71
C ASP A 407 -9.88 48.72 27.36
N ASN A 408 -9.86 47.51 26.83
CA ASN A 408 -9.18 47.06 25.62
C ASN A 408 -7.63 47.13 25.67
N SER A 409 -7.04 47.30 26.84
CA SER A 409 -5.60 47.28 27.02
C SER A 409 -5.16 45.99 27.72
N PRO A 410 -4.11 45.28 27.23
CA PRO A 410 -3.63 44.06 27.87
C PRO A 410 -3.26 44.30 29.34
N LEU A 411 -3.81 43.48 30.24
CA LEU A 411 -3.61 43.56 31.67
C LEU A 411 -2.74 42.41 32.18
N TYR A 412 -3.13 41.17 31.94
CA TYR A 412 -2.45 39.95 32.39
C TYR A 412 -2.54 38.83 31.36
N GLU A 413 -1.62 37.85 31.47
CA GLU A 413 -1.69 36.55 30.81
C GLU A 413 -1.70 35.46 31.89
N GLY A 414 -2.53 34.42 31.66
CA GLY A 414 -2.74 33.27 32.53
C GLY A 414 -4.14 33.19 33.12
N CYS A 415 -4.67 31.96 33.33
CA CYS A 415 -6.08 31.72 33.61
C CYS A 415 -6.51 31.99 35.05
N ASP A 416 -5.57 32.05 36.01
CA ASP A 416 -5.83 32.44 37.44
C ASP A 416 -5.00 33.68 37.77
N ARG A 417 -5.69 34.79 38.02
CA ARG A 417 -5.08 36.11 38.31
C ARG A 417 -5.85 36.85 39.37
N SER A 418 -5.17 37.84 39.99
CA SER A 418 -5.83 38.82 40.86
C SER A 418 -5.56 40.21 40.34
N TYR A 419 -6.59 41.06 40.38
CA TYR A 419 -6.53 42.45 39.95
C TYR A 419 -6.81 43.38 41.15
N ALA A 420 -6.00 44.39 41.31
CA ALA A 420 -6.21 45.45 42.30
C ALA A 420 -6.63 46.77 41.61
N TRP A 421 -7.85 47.17 41.82
CA TRP A 421 -8.39 48.43 41.30
C TRP A 421 -8.12 49.57 42.31
N THR A 422 -6.91 50.09 42.32
CA THR A 422 -6.40 51.07 43.31
C THR A 422 -6.58 52.51 42.90
N GLU A 423 -6.67 52.81 41.62
CA GLU A 423 -6.86 54.15 41.08
C GLU A 423 -8.23 54.23 40.41
N VAL A 424 -9.11 55.08 40.92
CA VAL A 424 -10.48 55.23 40.48
C VAL A 424 -10.59 56.53 39.69
N GLU A 425 -10.20 56.55 38.44
CA GLU A 425 -10.56 57.60 37.49
C GLU A 425 -12.02 57.44 37.06
N ASP A 426 -12.40 56.20 36.71
CA ASP A 426 -13.77 55.81 36.38
C ASP A 426 -14.27 54.71 37.31
N TYR A 427 -15.50 54.79 37.79
CA TYR A 427 -16.13 53.75 38.62
C TYR A 427 -16.63 52.52 37.84
N ARG A 428 -16.42 52.51 36.52
CA ARG A 428 -16.78 51.41 35.60
C ARG A 428 -15.63 51.15 34.65
N SER A 429 -15.24 49.88 34.51
CA SER A 429 -14.23 49.45 33.54
C SER A 429 -14.68 48.21 32.84
N LEU A 430 -14.40 48.08 31.54
CA LEU A 430 -14.66 46.92 30.74
C LEU A 430 -13.53 45.90 30.96
N LEU A 431 -13.84 44.74 31.58
CA LEU A 431 -12.92 43.61 31.66
C LEU A 431 -13.30 42.62 30.57
N THR A 432 -12.32 42.25 29.73
CA THR A 432 -12.47 41.22 28.71
C THR A 432 -11.49 40.09 28.98
N LEU A 433 -12.00 38.87 29.02
CA LEU A 433 -11.25 37.64 28.95
C LEU A 433 -11.21 37.17 27.50
N GLU A 434 -10.03 36.86 26.98
CA GLU A 434 -9.81 36.20 25.70
C GLU A 434 -9.12 34.88 25.99
N VAL A 435 -9.76 33.75 25.57
CA VAL A 435 -9.24 32.38 25.71
C VAL A 435 -8.85 31.95 24.35
N ILE A 436 -7.58 31.60 24.14
CA ILE A 436 -6.96 31.28 22.86
C ILE A 436 -6.45 29.83 22.94
N ASP A 437 -6.73 29.01 21.91
CA ASP A 437 -6.20 27.66 21.73
C ASP A 437 -4.80 27.68 21.09
N ASP A 438 -4.23 26.49 20.79
CA ASP A 438 -2.91 26.38 20.18
C ASP A 438 -2.92 26.58 18.65
N ASP A 439 -4.07 26.46 17.99
CA ASP A 439 -4.28 26.76 16.57
C ASP A 439 -4.56 28.25 16.31
N GLY A 440 -4.80 29.05 17.37
CA GLY A 440 -4.96 30.51 17.34
C GLY A 440 -6.39 31.00 17.21
N GLU A 441 -7.40 30.12 17.29
CA GLU A 441 -8.79 30.51 17.43
C GLU A 441 -9.05 30.99 18.89
N PHE A 442 -10.06 31.83 19.09
CA PHE A 442 -10.31 32.39 20.39
C PHE A 442 -11.80 32.66 20.69
N ALA A 443 -12.14 32.58 21.95
CA ALA A 443 -13.43 33.04 22.50
C ALA A 443 -13.24 34.17 23.48
N THR A 444 -14.21 35.07 23.55
CA THR A 444 -14.17 36.22 24.44
C THR A 444 -15.41 36.30 25.34
N ILE A 445 -15.20 36.74 26.58
CA ILE A 445 -16.25 37.19 27.51
C ILE A 445 -15.90 38.56 28.01
N SER A 446 -16.82 39.50 27.90
CA SER A 446 -16.62 40.91 28.38
C SER A 446 -17.65 41.23 29.45
N VAL A 447 -17.21 41.79 30.54
CA VAL A 447 -18.09 42.21 31.65
C VAL A 447 -17.75 43.65 32.08
N ILE A 448 -18.73 44.36 32.61
CA ILE A 448 -18.52 45.70 33.15
C ILE A 448 -18.29 45.58 34.67
N LEU A 449 -17.04 45.80 35.11
CA LEU A 449 -16.73 45.91 36.52
C LEU A 449 -17.28 47.20 37.05
N ILE A 450 -17.96 47.18 38.21
CA ILE A 450 -18.50 48.33 38.90
C ILE A 450 -17.80 48.44 40.25
N HIS A 451 -17.14 49.57 40.48
CA HIS A 451 -16.48 49.87 41.77
C HIS A 451 -17.52 50.00 42.90
N PRO A 452 -17.26 49.51 44.14
CA PRO A 452 -18.23 49.55 45.24
C PRO A 452 -18.65 50.99 45.61
N ASP A 453 -17.75 52.01 45.43
CA ASP A 453 -18.04 53.41 45.71
C ASP A 453 -18.85 54.12 44.61
N GLU A 454 -19.21 53.42 43.51
CA GLU A 454 -20.10 53.99 42.51
C GLU A 454 -21.45 54.35 43.14
N VAL A 455 -21.77 55.61 43.11
CA VAL A 455 -23.04 56.10 43.61
C VAL A 455 -24.17 55.67 42.67
N LYS A 456 -25.11 54.85 43.18
CA LYS A 456 -26.27 54.46 42.37
C LYS A 456 -27.03 55.71 41.95
N PRO A 457 -27.32 55.90 40.67
CA PRO A 457 -28.07 57.09 40.22
C PRO A 457 -29.41 57.13 40.96
N PHE A 458 -29.69 58.30 41.56
CA PHE A 458 -30.91 58.50 42.29
C PHE A 458 -32.11 58.28 41.36
N PRO A 459 -33.11 57.48 41.73
CA PRO A 459 -34.16 57.08 40.78
C PRO A 459 -35.16 58.23 40.54
N VAL A 460 -34.66 59.32 39.94
CA VAL A 460 -35.44 60.51 39.65
C VAL A 460 -36.74 60.20 38.88
N ALA A 461 -36.64 59.29 37.92
CA ALA A 461 -37.80 58.89 37.12
C ALA A 461 -38.89 58.18 37.97
N LEU A 462 -38.49 57.34 38.94
CA LEU A 462 -39.43 56.62 39.80
C LEU A 462 -40.09 57.58 40.81
N ILE A 463 -39.32 58.56 41.35
CA ILE A 463 -39.79 59.62 42.21
C ILE A 463 -40.71 60.59 41.44
N ALA A 464 -40.33 61.00 40.21
CA ALA A 464 -41.17 61.83 39.35
C ALA A 464 -42.50 61.09 39.00
N PHE A 465 -42.42 59.78 38.77
CA PHE A 465 -43.58 58.95 38.54
C PHE A 465 -44.46 58.85 39.79
N ALA A 466 -43.88 58.64 40.99
CA ALA A 466 -44.64 58.57 42.24
C ALA A 466 -45.29 59.94 42.57
N ILE A 467 -44.57 61.05 42.39
CA ILE A 467 -45.11 62.43 42.56
C ILE A 467 -46.24 62.65 41.52
N SER A 468 -46.07 62.26 40.28
CA SER A 468 -47.10 62.38 39.23
C SER A 468 -48.35 61.53 39.55
N ALA A 469 -48.17 60.32 40.03
CA ALA A 469 -49.26 59.44 40.47
C ALA A 469 -50.01 60.01 41.70
N LEU A 470 -49.26 60.54 42.68
CA LEU A 470 -49.87 61.21 43.82
C LEU A 470 -50.63 62.47 43.40
N PHE A 471 -50.10 63.24 42.47
CA PHE A 471 -50.81 64.41 41.94
C PHE A 471 -52.08 64.00 41.17
N LEU A 472 -52.00 62.97 40.37
CA LEU A 472 -53.13 62.44 39.62
C LEU A 472 -54.23 61.91 40.55
N THR A 473 -53.85 61.17 41.61
CA THR A 473 -54.78 60.66 42.63
C THR A 473 -55.44 61.83 43.42
N TYR A 474 -54.56 62.83 43.79
CA TYR A 474 -55.10 64.04 44.42
C TYR A 474 -56.10 64.78 43.51
N ALA A 475 -55.78 64.96 42.26
CA ALA A 475 -56.66 65.66 41.30
C ALA A 475 -57.96 64.87 41.08
N LEU A 476 -57.93 63.54 41.01
CA LEU A 476 -59.11 62.69 40.88
C LEU A 476 -59.98 62.78 42.13
N VAL A 477 -59.37 62.65 43.32
CA VAL A 477 -60.11 62.80 44.60
C VAL A 477 -60.74 64.18 44.71
N ASN A 478 -60.06 65.24 44.39
CA ASN A 478 -60.52 66.59 44.42
C ASN A 478 -61.62 66.83 43.38
N ARG A 479 -61.56 66.22 42.22
CA ARG A 479 -62.59 66.25 41.17
C ARG A 479 -63.86 65.54 41.63
N PHE A 480 -63.76 64.43 42.33
CA PHE A 480 -64.91 63.68 42.89
C PHE A 480 -65.57 64.45 44.09
N ARG A 481 -64.76 65.17 44.90
CA ARG A 481 -65.23 66.04 45.95
C ARG A 481 -65.96 67.26 45.40
N MET A 482 -65.49 67.89 44.36
CA MET A 482 -66.18 69.05 43.73
C MET A 482 -67.36 68.69 42.89
N SER A 483 -67.54 67.40 42.50
CA SER A 483 -68.74 66.94 41.79
C SER A 483 -69.99 66.85 42.65
N ASN A 484 -69.87 66.89 44.00
CA ASN A 484 -70.96 66.81 44.89
C ASN A 484 -71.61 68.16 45.30
N GLU A 485 -71.07 69.28 44.80
CA GLU A 485 -71.60 70.62 45.13
C GLU A 485 -71.88 71.45 43.86
N LYS A 486 -72.85 71.08 43.05
CA LYS A 486 -73.51 72.06 42.15
C LYS A 486 -74.89 71.53 41.75
N SER A 487 -75.86 71.97 42.56
CA SER A 487 -77.25 72.03 42.08
C SER A 487 -77.33 73.04 40.93
N ILE A 488 -77.81 72.62 39.82
CA ILE A 488 -78.06 73.51 38.63
C ILE A 488 -79.25 74.42 38.98
N PRO A 489 -79.15 75.75 38.91
CA PRO A 489 -80.30 76.63 39.07
C PRO A 489 -81.34 76.39 37.95
N LYS A 490 -82.60 76.05 38.31
CA LYS A 490 -83.77 76.01 37.40
C LYS A 490 -84.11 77.39 36.95
N TRP A 491 -84.01 77.64 35.67
CA TRP A 491 -84.55 78.84 35.08
C TRP A 491 -86.11 78.72 35.10
N LYS A 492 -86.77 79.69 35.74
CA LYS A 492 -88.21 79.87 35.60
C LYS A 492 -88.48 80.69 34.35
N SER A 493 -89.42 80.24 33.57
CA SER A 493 -90.10 80.87 32.46
C SER A 493 -90.61 82.24 32.72
#